data_2d4db051471692c330cab5d4eceef152
#
_entry.id   2d4db051471692c330cab5d4eceef152
#
_cell.length_a   1.000
_cell.length_b   1.000
_cell.length_c   1.000
_cell.angle_alpha   90.00
_cell.angle_beta   90.00
_cell.angle_gamma   90.00
#
_symmetry.space_group_name_H-M   'P 1'
#
loop_
_entity.id
_entity.type
_entity.pdbx_description
1 polymer ?
#
loop_
_entity_poly.entity_id
_entity_poly.type
_entity_poly.pdbx_seq_one_letter_code
_entity_poly.pdbx_strand_id
1 'polypeptide(L)' 'MTNGTIKKLVSDRGFGFIESEDGKEYFFHRNELETSTDFDRLVGGERVEFEIGASPKGPQATKVRLT' A
#
# COMPACT_ATOMS: atom_id res chain seq x y z
N MET A 1 8.53 10.85 -1.50
CA MET A 1 7.71 9.63 -1.31
C MET A 1 7.79 9.19 0.13
N THR A 2 6.75 8.59 0.63
CA THR A 2 6.74 8.08 1.99
C THR A 2 7.12 6.61 1.98
N ASN A 3 7.93 6.20 2.93
CA ASN A 3 8.31 4.80 3.07
C ASN A 3 7.42 4.10 4.09
N GLY A 4 7.15 2.84 3.84
CA GLY A 4 6.35 2.05 4.76
C GLY A 4 6.54 0.57 4.53
N THR A 5 5.74 -0.22 5.24
CA THR A 5 5.78 -1.67 5.17
C THR A 5 4.35 -2.17 5.06
N ILE A 6 4.12 -3.13 4.17
CA ILE A 6 2.80 -3.75 4.03
C ILE A 6 2.51 -4.57 5.27
N LYS A 7 1.40 -4.29 5.93
CA LYS A 7 1.01 -4.95 7.17
C LYS A 7 -0.06 -6.01 6.95
N LYS A 8 -0.98 -5.77 6.03
CA LYS A 8 -2.10 -6.67 5.82
C LYS A 8 -2.50 -6.64 4.35
N LEU A 9 -2.87 -7.79 3.83
CA LEU A 9 -3.35 -7.92 2.46
C LEU A 9 -4.67 -8.67 2.48
N VAL A 10 -5.63 -8.15 1.73
CA VAL A 10 -6.93 -8.79 1.54
C VAL A 10 -7.03 -9.07 0.05
N SER A 11 -6.41 -10.18 -0.37
CA SER A 11 -6.24 -10.47 -1.80
C SER A 11 -7.54 -10.74 -2.52
N ASP A 12 -8.50 -11.34 -1.84
CA ASP A 12 -9.80 -11.62 -2.44
C ASP A 12 -10.61 -10.34 -2.71
N ARG A 13 -10.29 -9.25 -2.02
CA ARG A 13 -10.95 -7.96 -2.23
C ARG A 13 -10.07 -6.96 -2.97
N GLY A 14 -8.78 -7.28 -3.14
CA GLY A 14 -7.87 -6.46 -3.91
C GLY A 14 -7.38 -5.20 -3.21
N PHE A 15 -7.19 -5.25 -1.90
CA PHE A 15 -6.65 -4.10 -1.17
C PHE A 15 -5.75 -4.55 -0.02
N GLY A 16 -5.09 -3.60 0.60
CA GLY A 16 -4.26 -3.88 1.76
C GLY A 16 -3.99 -2.63 2.56
N PHE A 17 -3.17 -2.79 3.59
CA PHE A 17 -2.79 -1.69 4.48
C PHE A 17 -1.28 -1.60 4.58
N ILE A 18 -0.77 -0.38 4.55
CA ILE A 18 0.65 -0.06 4.69
C ILE A 18 0.82 0.74 5.97
N GLU A 19 1.78 0.36 6.79
CA GLU A 19 2.17 1.15 7.95
C GLU A 19 3.36 2.00 7.54
N SER A 20 3.22 3.32 7.65
CA SER A 20 4.30 4.23 7.34
C SER A 20 5.30 4.31 8.50
N GLU A 21 6.45 4.95 8.23
CA GLU A 21 7.51 5.06 9.24
C GLU A 21 7.09 5.83 10.48
N ASP A 22 6.09 6.69 10.36
CA ASP A 22 5.57 7.45 11.52
C ASP A 22 4.51 6.70 12.31
N GLY A 23 4.24 5.44 11.95
CA GLY A 23 3.30 4.60 12.67
C GLY A 23 1.86 4.70 12.22
N LYS A 24 1.59 5.48 11.18
CA LYS A 24 0.25 5.61 10.65
C LYS A 24 -0.02 4.52 9.63
N GLU A 25 -1.26 4.07 9.56
CA GLU A 25 -1.67 3.08 8.57
C GLU A 25 -2.44 3.74 7.45
N TYR A 26 -2.18 3.26 6.22
CA TYR A 26 -2.84 3.76 5.04
C TYR A 26 -3.39 2.59 4.24
N PHE A 27 -4.63 2.75 3.79
CA PHE A 27 -5.26 1.81 2.88
C PHE A 27 -4.69 2.01 1.48
N PHE A 28 -4.50 0.91 0.75
CA PHE A 28 -4.18 1.00 -0.68
C PHE A 28 -4.97 -0.06 -1.43
N HIS A 29 -5.38 0.30 -2.65
CA HIS A 29 -6.08 -0.60 -3.54
C HIS A 29 -5.08 -1.21 -4.51
N ARG A 30 -5.37 -2.41 -5.00
CA ARG A 30 -4.49 -3.08 -5.97
C ARG A 30 -4.18 -2.22 -7.19
N ASN A 31 -5.12 -1.36 -7.59
CA ASN A 31 -4.93 -0.46 -8.73
C ASN A 31 -3.88 0.61 -8.47
N GLU A 32 -3.54 0.86 -7.22
CA GLU A 32 -2.52 1.83 -6.85
C GLU A 32 -1.13 1.21 -6.80
N LEU A 33 -1.02 -0.09 -6.93
CA LEU A 33 0.26 -0.76 -6.96
C LEU A 33 0.90 -0.55 -8.33
N GLU A 34 2.16 -0.10 -8.31
CA GLU A 34 2.88 0.16 -9.54
C GLU A 34 3.23 -1.14 -10.27
N THR A 35 3.41 -1.01 -11.54
CA THR A 35 3.22 -1.99 -12.58
C THR A 35 4.11 -3.22 -12.61
N SER A 36 5.26 -3.18 -11.98
CA SER A 36 6.16 -4.32 -12.10
C SER A 36 5.91 -5.42 -11.09
N THR A 37 5.00 -5.18 -10.16
CA THR A 37 4.72 -6.12 -9.08
C THR A 37 3.28 -6.59 -9.15
N ASP A 38 3.12 -7.90 -9.03
CA ASP A 38 1.80 -8.51 -9.00
C ASP A 38 1.27 -8.44 -7.56
N PHE A 39 0.10 -7.85 -7.40
CA PHE A 39 -0.54 -7.74 -6.09
C PHE A 39 -0.69 -9.13 -5.44
N ASP A 40 -1.01 -10.14 -6.23
CA ASP A 40 -1.23 -11.49 -5.72
C ASP A 40 0.04 -12.16 -5.19
N ARG A 41 1.19 -11.62 -5.50
CA ARG A 41 2.46 -12.13 -5.00
C ARG A 41 2.88 -11.53 -3.67
N LEU A 42 2.19 -10.50 -3.23
CA LEU A 42 2.51 -9.86 -1.96
C LEU A 42 2.05 -10.76 -0.82
N VAL A 43 2.87 -10.87 0.21
CA VAL A 43 2.57 -11.71 1.36
C VAL A 43 2.48 -10.94 2.67
N GLY A 44 2.83 -9.66 2.65
CA GLY A 44 2.92 -8.83 3.84
C GLY A 44 4.36 -8.75 4.33
N GLY A 45 4.72 -7.60 4.87
CA GLY A 45 6.09 -7.36 5.33
C GLY A 45 7.00 -6.73 4.30
N GLU A 46 6.55 -6.59 3.07
CA GLU A 46 7.35 -5.95 2.03
C GLU A 46 7.52 -4.47 2.32
N ARG A 47 8.69 -3.94 2.03
CA ARG A 47 8.93 -2.51 2.14
C ARG A 47 8.52 -1.83 0.85
N VAL A 48 7.85 -0.69 1.01
CA VAL A 48 7.27 0.03 -0.14
C VAL A 48 7.52 1.52 -0.01
N GLU A 49 7.45 2.19 -1.15
CA GLU A 49 7.33 3.65 -1.21
C GLU A 49 5.96 3.98 -1.80
N PHE A 50 5.38 5.07 -1.32
CA PHE A 50 4.06 5.46 -1.80
C PHE A 50 3.85 6.95 -1.59
N GLU A 51 2.82 7.48 -2.23
CA GLU A 51 2.36 8.85 -2.00
C GLU A 51 1.05 8.80 -1.22
N ILE A 52 0.81 9.84 -0.44
CA ILE A 52 -0.43 9.93 0.33
C ILE A 52 -1.40 10.79 -0.44
N GLY A 53 -2.56 10.22 -0.75
CA GLY A 53 -3.61 10.93 -1.45
C GLY A 53 -4.87 11.00 -0.61
N ALA A 54 -5.74 11.96 -0.92
CA ALA A 54 -7.03 12.09 -0.27
C ALA A 54 -8.04 11.15 -0.92
N SER A 55 -8.93 10.60 -0.11
CA SER A 55 -10.04 9.80 -0.61
C SER A 55 -11.26 10.05 0.26
N PRO A 56 -12.47 9.66 -0.19
CA PRO A 56 -13.66 9.81 0.62
C PRO A 56 -13.60 9.10 1.97
N LYS A 57 -12.75 8.09 2.07
CA LYS A 57 -12.58 7.32 3.31
C LYS A 57 -11.43 7.82 4.17
N GLY A 58 -10.74 8.90 3.76
CA GLY A 58 -9.59 9.42 4.45
C GLY A 58 -8.31 9.29 3.64
N PRO A 59 -7.15 9.51 4.24
CA PRO A 59 -5.88 9.37 3.52
C PRO A 59 -5.66 7.95 3.04
N GLN A 60 -5.10 7.83 1.84
CA GLN A 60 -4.93 6.55 1.16
C GLN A 60 -3.55 6.54 0.50
N ALA A 61 -2.91 5.40 0.48
CA ALA A 61 -1.63 5.26 -0.23
C ALA A 61 -1.90 5.13 -1.72
N THR A 62 -1.15 5.89 -2.52
CA THR A 62 -1.24 5.87 -3.96
C THR A 62 0.15 5.67 -4.54
N LYS A 63 0.22 5.24 -5.79
CA LYS A 63 1.49 5.02 -6.49
C LYS A 63 2.44 4.16 -5.66
N VAL A 64 1.92 3.08 -5.13
CA VAL A 64 2.67 2.17 -4.26
C VAL A 64 3.64 1.35 -5.09
N ARG A 65 4.90 1.27 -4.65
CA ARG A 65 5.87 0.41 -5.32
C ARG A 65 6.80 -0.22 -4.29
N LEU A 66 7.29 -1.40 -4.60
CA LEU A 66 8.27 -2.07 -3.75
C LEU A 66 9.63 -1.37 -3.85
N THR A 67 10.32 -1.31 -2.75
CA THR A 67 11.67 -0.73 -2.72
C THR A 67 12.73 -1.82 -2.79
#